data_a2d871de7aee356a2593da35504afa22
#
_entry.id   a2d871de7aee356a2593da35504afa22
#
_cell.length_a   1.000
_cell.length_b   1.000
_cell.length_c   1.000
_cell.angle_alpha   90.00
_cell.angle_beta   90.00
_cell.angle_gamma   90.00
#
_symmetry.space_group_name_H-M   'P 1'
#
loop_
_entity.id
_entity.type
_entity.pdbx_description
1 polymer ?
#
loop_
_entity_poly.entity_id
_entity_poly.type
_entity_poly.pdbx_seq_one_letter_code
_entity_poly.pdbx_strand_id
1 'polypeptide(L)'
;TEPNWDFVFVELQDENGDWVTLPEANGHTTDSTGDSCPEGWHELHPWLVQYQGADCSGDPDGDGISDWNAASGRSNGWQQWEFDLTAYAGQEVTVSISYASDWAVQGLGTWVDDIDAPTSAPGADTGFETDSGSWIVGDPEEIGSSINALDWIRTEDVGFTEGAMTSMAPTDAAFRTLYFGFGFENVDGTPSQNEIMDRALDYLIGP
;
A
#
# COMPACT_ATOMS: atom_id res chain seq x y z
N THR A 1 8.07 3.07 2.65
CA THR A 1 8.03 1.71 3.24
C THR A 1 9.41 1.31 3.75
N GLU A 2 9.51 0.33 4.64
CA GLU A 2 10.79 -0.24 5.07
C GLU A 2 11.38 -1.10 3.95
N PRO A 3 12.64 -0.82 3.49
CA PRO A 3 13.25 -1.59 2.42
C PRO A 3 13.41 -3.07 2.78
N ASN A 4 13.00 -3.97 1.87
CA ASN A 4 13.04 -5.44 2.00
C ASN A 4 12.09 -6.05 3.06
N TRP A 5 11.33 -5.21 3.76
CA TRP A 5 10.38 -5.67 4.78
C TRP A 5 8.94 -5.32 4.44
N ASP A 6 8.70 -4.13 3.89
CA ASP A 6 7.39 -3.72 3.44
C ASP A 6 7.31 -3.71 1.93
N PHE A 7 6.17 -4.13 1.38
CA PHE A 7 5.98 -4.22 -0.05
C PHE A 7 4.64 -3.65 -0.48
N VAL A 8 4.65 -2.97 -1.63
CA VAL A 8 3.45 -2.60 -2.38
C VAL A 8 3.47 -3.32 -3.72
N PHE A 9 2.35 -3.86 -4.11
CA PHE A 9 2.21 -4.64 -5.34
C PHE A 9 0.79 -4.54 -5.88
N VAL A 10 0.65 -4.82 -7.17
CA VAL A 10 -0.64 -4.87 -7.86
C VAL A 10 -0.94 -6.30 -8.22
N GLU A 11 -2.11 -6.76 -7.85
CA GLU A 11 -2.61 -8.10 -8.11
C GLU A 11 -3.76 -8.03 -9.11
N LEU A 12 -3.88 -9.06 -9.90
CA LEU A 12 -4.99 -9.25 -10.81
C LEU A 12 -5.55 -10.65 -10.65
N GLN A 13 -6.87 -10.74 -10.50
CA GLN A 13 -7.60 -11.99 -10.61
C GLN A 13 -8.20 -12.12 -11.99
N ASP A 14 -7.89 -13.20 -12.68
CA ASP A 14 -8.41 -13.51 -14.00
C ASP A 14 -9.84 -14.11 -13.96
N GLU A 15 -10.41 -14.37 -15.13
CA GLU A 15 -11.75 -14.97 -15.27
C GLU A 15 -11.87 -16.39 -14.70
N ASN A 16 -10.76 -17.08 -14.44
CA ASN A 16 -10.74 -18.40 -13.82
C ASN A 16 -10.70 -18.32 -12.29
N GLY A 17 -10.45 -17.14 -11.74
CA GLY A 17 -10.27 -16.90 -10.32
C GLY A 17 -8.82 -17.01 -9.85
N ASP A 18 -7.86 -17.13 -10.78
CA ASP A 18 -6.44 -17.23 -10.45
C ASP A 18 -5.85 -15.84 -10.23
N TRP A 19 -5.12 -15.67 -9.15
CA TRP A 19 -4.46 -14.42 -8.79
C TRP A 19 -3.00 -14.42 -9.22
N VAL A 20 -2.54 -13.31 -9.77
CA VAL A 20 -1.14 -13.07 -10.14
C VAL A 20 -0.71 -11.68 -9.66
N THR A 21 0.57 -11.48 -9.36
CA THR A 21 1.12 -10.14 -9.19
C THR A 21 1.61 -9.62 -10.55
N LEU A 22 1.40 -8.34 -10.81
CA LEU A 22 1.73 -7.74 -12.09
C LEU A 22 3.11 -7.07 -12.05
N PRO A 23 4.02 -7.40 -12.99
CA PRO A 23 5.26 -6.66 -13.16
C PRO A 23 4.96 -5.26 -13.68
N GLU A 24 5.55 -4.26 -13.07
CA GLU A 24 5.42 -2.87 -13.48
C GLU A 24 6.39 -2.56 -14.64
N ALA A 25 5.88 -1.93 -15.70
CA ALA A 25 6.60 -1.80 -16.97
C ALA A 25 7.79 -0.82 -16.93
N ASN A 26 7.79 0.16 -16.01
CA ASN A 26 8.86 1.14 -15.85
C ASN A 26 9.99 0.68 -14.91
N GLY A 27 9.86 -0.54 -14.35
CA GLY A 27 10.89 -1.16 -13.51
C GLY A 27 10.87 -0.70 -12.05
N HIS A 28 9.70 -0.30 -11.55
CA HIS A 28 9.52 0.07 -10.13
C HIS A 28 9.29 -1.13 -9.24
N THR A 29 8.90 -2.29 -9.79
CA THR A 29 8.77 -3.55 -9.07
C THR A 29 9.94 -4.48 -9.36
N THR A 30 10.19 -5.42 -8.46
CA THR A 30 11.20 -6.49 -8.61
C THR A 30 10.61 -7.81 -8.14
N ASP A 31 11.29 -8.90 -8.47
CA ASP A 31 10.99 -10.26 -8.03
C ASP A 31 11.58 -10.61 -6.66
N SER A 32 12.22 -9.65 -6.00
CA SER A 32 12.82 -9.88 -4.67
C SER A 32 11.77 -10.06 -3.60
N THR A 33 11.81 -11.16 -2.88
CA THR A 33 10.98 -11.43 -1.70
C THR A 33 11.52 -10.78 -0.43
N GLY A 34 12.67 -10.08 -0.52
CA GLY A 34 13.30 -9.35 0.57
C GLY A 34 13.81 -10.20 1.70
N ASP A 35 13.99 -9.57 2.85
CA ASP A 35 14.44 -10.21 4.08
C ASP A 35 13.24 -10.72 4.91
N SER A 36 12.04 -10.21 4.66
CA SER A 36 10.83 -10.51 5.42
C SER A 36 10.34 -11.95 5.23
N CYS A 37 10.39 -12.46 4.01
CA CYS A 37 9.85 -13.78 3.71
C CYS A 37 10.51 -14.90 4.56
N PRO A 38 11.84 -15.03 4.61
CA PRO A 38 12.49 -16.06 5.45
C PRO A 38 12.32 -15.82 6.95
N GLU A 39 12.01 -14.61 7.38
CA GLU A 39 11.88 -14.24 8.82
C GLU A 39 10.45 -14.39 9.36
N GLY A 40 9.57 -15.11 8.65
CA GLY A 40 8.24 -15.45 9.15
C GLY A 40 7.11 -14.58 8.60
N TRP A 41 7.34 -13.85 7.55
CA TRP A 41 6.32 -13.05 6.88
C TRP A 41 5.06 -13.84 6.51
N HIS A 42 5.20 -15.10 6.10
CA HIS A 42 4.07 -15.96 5.78
C HIS A 42 3.21 -16.35 7.01
N GLU A 43 3.71 -16.17 8.24
CA GLU A 43 2.89 -16.30 9.44
C GLU A 43 1.95 -15.09 9.60
N LEU A 44 2.41 -13.91 9.18
CA LEU A 44 1.63 -12.68 9.22
C LEU A 44 0.71 -12.55 8.01
N HIS A 45 1.22 -12.92 6.83
CA HIS A 45 0.55 -12.81 5.54
C HIS A 45 0.52 -14.17 4.82
N PRO A 46 -0.27 -15.16 5.29
CA PRO A 46 -0.24 -16.53 4.76
C PRO A 46 -0.55 -16.64 3.27
N TRP A 47 -1.35 -15.72 2.75
CA TRP A 47 -1.74 -15.68 1.35
C TRP A 47 -0.59 -15.34 0.39
N LEU A 48 0.48 -14.71 0.85
CA LEU A 48 1.64 -14.39 0.04
C LEU A 48 2.43 -15.63 -0.41
N VAL A 49 2.23 -16.78 0.24
CA VAL A 49 2.86 -18.05 -0.16
C VAL A 49 2.54 -18.41 -1.62
N GLN A 50 1.36 -18.03 -2.12
CA GLN A 50 0.97 -18.31 -3.50
C GLN A 50 1.85 -17.61 -4.53
N TYR A 51 2.49 -16.48 -4.16
CA TYR A 51 3.38 -15.72 -5.04
C TYR A 51 4.86 -15.91 -4.71
N GLN A 52 5.17 -16.01 -3.42
CA GLN A 52 6.55 -16.04 -2.95
C GLN A 52 7.10 -17.45 -2.81
N GLY A 53 6.23 -18.48 -2.81
CA GLY A 53 6.61 -19.84 -2.47
C GLY A 53 6.93 -20.02 -0.99
N ALA A 54 6.80 -21.23 -0.49
CA ALA A 54 7.16 -21.57 0.89
C ALA A 54 8.66 -21.45 1.17
N ASP A 55 9.46 -21.47 0.13
CA ASP A 55 10.93 -21.35 0.14
C ASP A 55 11.43 -19.93 -0.17
N CYS A 56 10.51 -18.98 -0.33
CA CYS A 56 10.79 -17.59 -0.66
C CYS A 56 11.52 -17.39 -2.01
N SER A 57 11.34 -18.32 -2.94
CA SER A 57 11.98 -18.25 -4.27
C SER A 57 11.34 -17.18 -5.17
N GLY A 58 10.08 -16.81 -4.93
CA GLY A 58 9.28 -15.98 -5.82
C GLY A 58 8.72 -16.75 -7.02
N ASP A 59 8.96 -18.05 -7.08
CA ASP A 59 8.59 -18.96 -8.16
C ASP A 59 8.01 -20.25 -7.52
N PRO A 60 6.78 -20.20 -7.00
CA PRO A 60 6.20 -21.31 -6.23
C PRO A 60 5.91 -22.54 -7.06
N ASP A 61 5.72 -22.44 -8.37
CA ASP A 61 5.46 -23.56 -9.26
C ASP A 61 6.73 -24.13 -9.92
N GLY A 62 7.84 -23.41 -9.83
CA GLY A 62 9.17 -23.85 -10.28
C GLY A 62 9.35 -23.82 -11.79
N ASP A 63 8.60 -22.99 -12.50
CA ASP A 63 8.69 -22.86 -13.95
C ASP A 63 9.83 -21.92 -14.41
N GLY A 64 10.47 -21.24 -13.48
CA GLY A 64 11.58 -20.30 -13.70
C GLY A 64 11.13 -18.88 -14.02
N ILE A 65 9.84 -18.57 -13.82
CA ILE A 65 9.26 -17.23 -13.95
C ILE A 65 8.82 -16.80 -12.55
N SER A 66 9.10 -15.57 -12.19
CA SER A 66 8.66 -15.09 -10.89
C SER A 66 7.17 -14.76 -10.88
N ASP A 67 6.45 -15.32 -9.91
CA ASP A 67 5.07 -14.95 -9.59
C ASP A 67 5.00 -13.75 -8.64
N TRP A 68 6.13 -13.32 -8.11
CA TRP A 68 6.25 -12.18 -7.21
C TRP A 68 6.80 -10.95 -7.92
N ASN A 69 6.03 -9.86 -7.88
CA ASN A 69 6.43 -8.57 -8.44
C ASN A 69 5.98 -7.46 -7.48
N ALA A 70 6.91 -6.87 -6.76
CA ALA A 70 6.60 -5.87 -5.76
C ALA A 70 7.65 -4.77 -5.67
N ALA A 71 7.26 -3.63 -5.15
CA ALA A 71 8.17 -2.54 -4.80
C ALA A 71 8.35 -2.45 -3.29
N SER A 72 9.56 -2.15 -2.86
CA SER A 72 9.93 -1.95 -1.46
C SER A 72 10.84 -0.73 -1.32
N GLY A 73 10.86 -0.12 -0.13
CA GLY A 73 11.71 1.03 0.14
C GLY A 73 11.05 2.37 -0.22
N ARG A 74 11.79 3.27 -0.83
CA ARG A 74 11.39 4.68 -1.03
C ARG A 74 11.40 5.05 -2.50
N SER A 75 10.29 5.61 -2.98
CA SER A 75 10.18 6.19 -4.34
C SER A 75 10.86 7.55 -4.48
N ASN A 76 11.08 8.28 -3.38
CA ASN A 76 11.56 9.67 -3.37
C ASN A 76 10.63 10.64 -4.14
N GLY A 77 9.34 10.42 -4.10
CA GLY A 77 8.31 11.20 -4.74
C GLY A 77 7.34 10.32 -5.53
N TRP A 78 6.42 10.97 -6.23
CA TRP A 78 5.48 10.29 -7.08
C TRP A 78 6.17 9.60 -8.25
N GLN A 79 5.72 8.38 -8.58
CA GLN A 79 6.14 7.59 -9.73
C GLN A 79 4.91 7.20 -10.53
N GLN A 80 5.01 7.25 -11.84
CA GLN A 80 3.98 6.69 -12.70
C GLN A 80 4.24 5.19 -12.85
N TRP A 81 3.24 4.40 -12.49
CA TRP A 81 3.26 2.95 -12.65
C TRP A 81 2.39 2.55 -13.84
N GLU A 82 2.88 1.63 -14.64
CA GLU A 82 2.20 1.10 -15.81
C GLU A 82 2.21 -0.42 -15.79
N PHE A 83 1.06 -1.02 -16.11
CA PHE A 83 0.89 -2.47 -16.13
C PHE A 83 0.37 -2.91 -17.50
N ASP A 84 1.00 -3.92 -18.10
CA ASP A 84 0.55 -4.50 -19.36
C ASP A 84 -0.58 -5.52 -19.10
N LEU A 85 -1.79 -5.14 -19.45
CA LEU A 85 -2.98 -5.98 -19.32
C LEU A 85 -3.38 -6.64 -20.63
N THR A 86 -2.51 -6.64 -21.66
CA THR A 86 -2.83 -7.15 -23.00
C THR A 86 -3.24 -8.64 -22.97
N ALA A 87 -2.65 -9.43 -22.08
CA ALA A 87 -2.98 -10.84 -21.92
C ALA A 87 -4.41 -11.09 -21.42
N TYR A 88 -5.02 -10.08 -20.77
CA TYR A 88 -6.36 -10.14 -20.19
C TYR A 88 -7.41 -9.41 -21.03
N ALA A 89 -7.06 -9.01 -22.25
CA ALA A 89 -7.96 -8.24 -23.11
C ALA A 89 -9.26 -8.99 -23.39
N GLY A 90 -10.39 -8.37 -23.05
CA GLY A 90 -11.73 -8.93 -23.22
C GLY A 90 -12.19 -9.86 -22.09
N GLN A 91 -11.41 -10.03 -21.06
CA GLN A 91 -11.77 -10.74 -19.84
C GLN A 91 -12.38 -9.79 -18.82
N GLU A 92 -13.19 -10.34 -17.91
CA GLU A 92 -13.57 -9.66 -16.67
C GLU A 92 -12.50 -9.99 -15.60
N VAL A 93 -11.86 -8.97 -15.08
CA VAL A 93 -10.78 -9.11 -14.11
C VAL A 93 -11.05 -8.28 -12.87
N THR A 94 -10.51 -8.71 -11.74
CA THR A 94 -10.45 -7.90 -10.53
C THR A 94 -9.00 -7.43 -10.33
N VAL A 95 -8.81 -6.13 -10.09
CA VAL A 95 -7.49 -5.56 -9.79
C VAL A 95 -7.46 -5.15 -8.33
N SER A 96 -6.39 -5.50 -7.63
CA SER A 96 -6.13 -5.10 -6.25
C SER A 96 -4.79 -4.40 -6.15
N ILE A 97 -4.73 -3.36 -5.32
CA ILE A 97 -3.49 -2.69 -4.93
C ILE A 97 -3.26 -3.02 -3.47
N SER A 98 -2.21 -3.76 -3.20
CA SER A 98 -1.94 -4.31 -1.88
C SER A 98 -0.66 -3.73 -1.29
N TYR A 99 -0.73 -3.43 0.00
CA TYR A 99 0.41 -3.07 0.81
C TYR A 99 0.52 -4.05 1.97
N ALA A 100 1.63 -4.71 2.06
CA ALA A 100 1.93 -5.63 3.14
C ALA A 100 3.15 -5.13 3.92
N SER A 101 3.05 -5.07 5.24
CA SER A 101 4.11 -4.64 6.14
C SER A 101 4.32 -5.64 7.27
N ASP A 102 5.50 -5.61 7.85
CA ASP A 102 5.76 -6.32 9.09
C ASP A 102 5.20 -5.54 10.30
N TRP A 103 5.51 -6.02 11.51
CA TRP A 103 5.00 -5.41 12.75
C TRP A 103 5.99 -4.45 13.41
N ALA A 104 7.17 -4.22 12.81
CA ALA A 104 8.28 -3.57 13.50
C ALA A 104 8.48 -2.11 13.11
N VAL A 105 9.10 -1.84 11.99
CA VAL A 105 9.46 -0.49 11.56
C VAL A 105 8.47 0.01 10.53
N GLN A 106 7.76 1.07 10.86
CA GLN A 106 6.78 1.65 9.95
C GLN A 106 7.37 2.89 9.25
N GLY A 107 7.26 2.91 7.92
CA GLY A 107 7.54 4.08 7.11
C GLY A 107 6.32 5.00 6.98
N LEU A 108 6.36 5.92 6.01
CA LEU A 108 5.22 6.79 5.68
C LEU A 108 4.05 6.05 5.01
N GLY A 109 4.24 4.78 4.68
CA GLY A 109 3.27 3.99 3.93
C GLY A 109 3.36 4.22 2.42
N THR A 110 2.28 3.87 1.74
CA THR A 110 2.14 3.96 0.29
C THR A 110 0.99 4.89 -0.05
N TRP A 111 1.13 5.65 -1.11
CA TRP A 111 0.13 6.57 -1.63
C TRP A 111 -0.21 6.17 -3.05
N VAL A 112 -1.49 6.16 -3.38
CA VAL A 112 -2.00 5.85 -4.72
C VAL A 112 -2.91 6.98 -5.15
N ASP A 113 -2.75 7.42 -6.40
CA ASP A 113 -3.54 8.50 -6.98
C ASP A 113 -3.61 8.34 -8.51
N ASP A 114 -4.52 9.07 -9.15
CA ASP A 114 -4.64 9.18 -10.60
C ASP A 114 -4.68 7.82 -11.34
N ILE A 115 -5.57 6.91 -10.92
CA ILE A 115 -5.74 5.63 -11.59
C ILE A 115 -6.44 5.83 -12.94
N ASP A 116 -5.81 5.34 -14.01
CA ASP A 116 -6.34 5.25 -15.37
C ASP A 116 -6.45 3.76 -15.76
N ALA A 117 -7.66 3.26 -15.84
CA ALA A 117 -7.92 1.85 -16.11
C ALA A 117 -8.46 1.65 -17.54
N PRO A 118 -7.99 0.66 -18.30
CA PRO A 118 -8.39 0.42 -19.69
C PRO A 118 -9.78 -0.25 -19.78
N THR A 119 -10.77 0.35 -19.14
CA THR A 119 -12.13 -0.20 -19.04
C THR A 119 -13.16 0.90 -19.16
N SER A 120 -14.38 0.52 -19.54
CA SER A 120 -15.54 1.41 -19.49
C SER A 120 -16.36 1.26 -18.21
N ALA A 121 -15.86 0.53 -17.22
CA ALA A 121 -16.54 0.35 -15.94
C ALA A 121 -16.60 1.71 -15.21
N PRO A 122 -17.80 2.16 -14.79
CA PRO A 122 -17.93 3.45 -14.13
C PRO A 122 -17.13 3.51 -12.83
N GLY A 123 -16.30 4.55 -12.66
CA GLY A 123 -15.53 4.78 -11.45
C GLY A 123 -14.25 3.94 -11.31
N ALA A 124 -13.83 3.23 -12.37
CA ALA A 124 -12.53 2.54 -12.41
C ALA A 124 -11.38 3.55 -12.49
N ASP A 125 -11.56 4.59 -13.32
CA ASP A 125 -10.66 5.74 -13.33
C ASP A 125 -10.98 6.64 -12.15
N THR A 126 -9.98 7.03 -11.38
CA THR A 126 -10.18 7.93 -10.25
C THR A 126 -8.89 8.63 -9.85
N GLY A 127 -8.99 9.93 -9.54
CA GLY A 127 -7.97 10.71 -8.85
C GLY A 127 -8.28 10.88 -7.36
N PHE A 128 -9.22 10.10 -6.82
CA PHE A 128 -9.61 10.10 -5.41
C PHE A 128 -10.02 11.47 -4.81
N GLU A 129 -10.27 12.47 -5.65
CA GLU A 129 -10.55 13.86 -5.24
C GLU A 129 -11.86 13.98 -4.42
N THR A 130 -12.89 13.24 -4.82
CA THR A 130 -14.19 13.30 -4.17
C THR A 130 -14.60 12.03 -3.48
N ASP A 131 -14.26 10.90 -4.06
CA ASP A 131 -14.58 9.55 -3.54
C ASP A 131 -13.57 8.54 -4.08
N SER A 132 -13.74 7.28 -3.77
CA SER A 132 -12.89 6.18 -4.25
C SER A 132 -13.37 5.58 -5.58
N GLY A 133 -14.35 6.18 -6.24
CA GLY A 133 -14.94 5.62 -7.44
C GLY A 133 -15.56 4.25 -7.20
N SER A 134 -15.19 3.28 -8.03
CA SER A 134 -15.59 1.88 -7.84
C SER A 134 -14.61 1.06 -7.00
N TRP A 135 -13.51 1.68 -6.57
CA TRP A 135 -12.52 1.01 -5.71
C TRP A 135 -13.06 0.82 -4.30
N ILE A 136 -12.90 -0.39 -3.80
CA ILE A 136 -13.34 -0.78 -2.47
C ILE A 136 -12.11 -0.86 -1.56
N VAL A 137 -12.17 -0.14 -0.45
CA VAL A 137 -11.19 -0.28 0.62
C VAL A 137 -11.67 -1.40 1.54
N GLY A 138 -10.85 -2.39 1.72
CA GLY A 138 -11.19 -3.51 2.59
C GLY A 138 -10.36 -4.74 2.32
N ASP A 139 -10.60 -5.74 3.16
CA ASP A 139 -10.12 -7.08 2.94
C ASP A 139 -11.02 -7.72 1.88
N PRO A 140 -10.53 -8.04 0.70
CA PRO A 140 -11.25 -8.93 -0.16
C PRO A 140 -11.24 -10.30 0.53
N GLU A 141 -12.35 -10.68 1.15
CA GLU A 141 -12.53 -11.99 1.83
C GLU A 141 -12.08 -13.18 0.98
N GLU A 142 -11.87 -12.93 -0.31
CA GLU A 142 -11.49 -13.93 -1.31
C GLU A 142 -9.97 -14.03 -1.53
N ILE A 143 -9.17 -13.05 -1.10
CA ILE A 143 -7.71 -13.07 -1.25
C ILE A 143 -7.01 -13.63 0.00
N GLY A 144 -7.75 -14.21 0.92
CA GLY A 144 -7.15 -14.74 2.15
C GLY A 144 -6.58 -13.68 3.06
N SER A 145 -7.45 -12.82 3.43
CA SER A 145 -7.42 -11.82 4.50
C SER A 145 -6.09 -11.56 5.20
N SER A 146 -5.56 -10.41 4.98
CA SER A 146 -4.77 -9.73 5.99
C SER A 146 -5.68 -9.42 7.19
N ILE A 147 -5.24 -9.73 8.39
CA ILE A 147 -5.94 -9.38 9.64
C ILE A 147 -6.02 -7.86 9.89
N ASN A 148 -5.42 -7.04 9.02
CA ASN A 148 -5.29 -5.59 9.11
C ASN A 148 -5.89 -4.87 7.90
N ALA A 149 -6.98 -5.36 7.39
CA ALA A 149 -7.57 -4.97 6.11
C ALA A 149 -8.17 -3.57 6.02
N LEU A 150 -7.98 -2.69 6.97
CA LEU A 150 -8.61 -1.36 6.98
C LEU A 150 -7.61 -0.20 6.90
N ASP A 151 -6.43 -0.45 6.36
CA ASP A 151 -5.34 0.53 6.42
C ASP A 151 -5.33 1.54 5.28
N TRP A 152 -6.07 1.27 4.19
CA TRP A 152 -6.26 2.25 3.13
C TRP A 152 -7.32 3.28 3.52
N ILE A 153 -6.97 4.55 3.50
CA ILE A 153 -7.88 5.67 3.73
C ILE A 153 -7.79 6.68 2.60
N ARG A 154 -8.93 7.17 2.14
CA ARG A 154 -8.94 8.32 1.25
C ARG A 154 -8.58 9.58 2.04
N THR A 155 -7.68 10.39 1.52
CA THR A 155 -7.30 11.67 2.11
C THR A 155 -7.23 12.75 1.03
N GLU A 156 -7.58 13.98 1.38
CA GLU A 156 -7.46 15.15 0.52
C GLU A 156 -6.15 15.90 0.76
N ASP A 157 -5.40 15.49 1.77
CA ASP A 157 -4.16 16.15 2.16
C ASP A 157 -3.01 15.15 2.16
N VAL A 158 -2.36 15.03 1.01
CA VAL A 158 -1.14 14.24 0.84
C VAL A 158 0.04 15.16 1.10
N GLY A 159 0.15 15.65 2.32
CA GLY A 159 1.19 16.58 2.72
C GLY A 159 2.58 15.97 2.78
N PHE A 160 3.16 15.62 1.63
CA PHE A 160 4.56 15.19 1.55
C PHE A 160 5.55 16.22 2.07
N THR A 161 5.15 17.48 2.13
CA THR A 161 5.98 18.57 2.62
C THR A 161 5.76 18.88 4.09
N GLU A 162 4.70 18.35 4.70
CA GLU A 162 4.29 18.72 6.05
C GLU A 162 4.02 17.53 6.98
N GLY A 163 4.45 16.32 6.64
CA GLY A 163 4.25 15.13 7.45
C GLY A 163 2.77 14.73 7.60
N ALA A 164 2.43 13.54 7.19
CA ALA A 164 1.06 13.05 7.34
C ALA A 164 0.65 13.01 8.82
N MET A 165 -0.29 13.85 9.20
CA MET A 165 -0.94 13.80 10.50
C MET A 165 -2.34 13.20 10.31
N THR A 166 -2.56 12.04 10.89
CA THR A 166 -3.92 11.49 10.95
C THR A 166 -4.53 11.85 12.30
N SER A 167 -5.53 12.72 12.31
CA SER A 167 -6.30 13.00 13.52
C SER A 167 -7.53 12.11 13.54
N MET A 168 -7.59 11.17 14.46
CA MET A 168 -8.81 10.43 14.78
C MET A 168 -9.41 11.03 16.05
N ALA A 169 -10.30 12.01 15.91
CA ALA A 169 -11.11 12.46 17.02
C ALA A 169 -12.55 11.99 16.79
N PRO A 170 -13.08 11.05 17.56
CA PRO A 170 -14.51 10.87 17.65
C PRO A 170 -15.10 12.19 18.16
N THR A 171 -16.17 12.67 17.53
CA THR A 171 -16.80 13.95 17.82
C THR A 171 -17.32 14.11 19.27
N ASP A 172 -17.29 13.04 20.06
CA ASP A 172 -17.79 12.98 21.43
C ASP A 172 -16.75 12.50 22.45
N ALA A 173 -15.45 12.46 22.11
CA ALA A 173 -14.43 11.97 23.01
C ALA A 173 -14.01 13.02 24.04
N ALA A 174 -13.89 12.61 25.30
CA ALA A 174 -13.35 13.43 26.39
C ALA A 174 -11.83 13.67 26.27
N PHE A 175 -11.18 13.11 25.27
CA PHE A 175 -9.76 13.31 24.99
C PHE A 175 -9.50 13.32 23.49
N ARG A 176 -8.41 13.94 23.11
CA ARG A 176 -7.91 13.94 21.73
C ARG A 176 -6.62 13.14 21.67
N THR A 177 -6.45 12.38 20.60
CA THR A 177 -5.21 11.67 20.30
C THR A 177 -4.70 12.09 18.95
N LEU A 178 -3.39 12.12 18.81
CA LEU A 178 -2.72 12.40 17.57
C LEU A 178 -1.69 11.31 17.32
N TYR A 179 -1.74 10.71 16.16
CA TYR A 179 -0.79 9.71 15.72
C TYR A 179 -0.01 10.21 14.53
N PHE A 180 1.31 10.11 14.59
CA PHE A 180 2.19 10.38 13.47
C PHE A 180 2.60 9.03 12.87
N GLY A 181 2.32 8.82 11.59
CA GLY A 181 2.75 7.63 10.85
C GLY A 181 4.24 7.63 10.49
N PHE A 182 5.06 8.45 11.17
CA PHE A 182 6.51 8.55 10.97
C PHE A 182 7.20 8.89 12.30
N GLY A 183 8.49 8.54 12.39
CA GLY A 183 9.31 8.98 13.52
C GLY A 183 9.55 10.48 13.47
N PHE A 184 9.31 11.17 14.58
CA PHE A 184 9.48 12.62 14.70
C PHE A 184 10.93 13.05 14.38
N GLU A 185 11.89 12.19 14.65
CA GLU A 185 13.30 12.34 14.31
C GLU A 185 13.59 12.38 12.80
N ASN A 186 12.67 11.88 11.99
CA ASN A 186 12.79 11.90 10.53
C ASN A 186 12.34 13.21 9.89
N VAL A 187 11.82 14.14 10.69
CA VAL A 187 11.46 15.47 10.21
C VAL A 187 12.70 16.32 10.07
N ASP A 188 12.91 16.83 8.86
CA ASP A 188 14.09 17.63 8.54
C ASP A 188 14.07 18.99 9.25
N GLY A 189 15.05 19.18 10.12
CA GLY A 189 15.37 20.44 10.76
C GLY A 189 14.49 20.83 11.97
N THR A 190 15.13 21.47 12.94
CA THR A 190 14.47 21.92 14.18
C THR A 190 13.26 22.85 13.97
N PRO A 191 13.26 23.79 12.98
CA PRO A 191 12.08 24.62 12.74
C PRO A 191 10.83 23.83 12.36
N SER A 192 10.98 22.82 11.50
CA SER A 192 9.87 21.95 11.07
C SER A 192 9.37 21.08 12.22
N GLN A 193 10.26 20.54 13.04
CA GLN A 193 9.92 19.79 14.23
C GLN A 193 9.12 20.63 15.23
N ASN A 194 9.54 21.88 15.46
CA ASN A 194 8.86 22.79 16.36
C ASN A 194 7.47 23.15 15.83
N GLU A 195 7.31 23.41 14.55
CA GLU A 195 6.01 23.73 13.94
C GLU A 195 5.03 22.56 14.07
N ILE A 196 5.47 21.33 13.80
CA ILE A 196 4.65 20.13 13.99
C ILE A 196 4.25 19.99 15.44
N MET A 197 5.19 20.19 16.38
CA MET A 197 4.88 20.10 17.81
C MET A 197 3.89 21.18 18.25
N ASP A 198 4.03 22.41 17.79
CA ASP A 198 3.12 23.49 18.11
C ASP A 198 1.70 23.17 17.60
N ARG A 199 1.55 22.72 16.37
CA ARG A 199 0.25 22.31 15.81
C ARG A 199 -0.34 21.10 16.55
N ALA A 200 0.50 20.13 16.93
CA ALA A 200 0.06 18.97 17.71
C ALA A 200 -0.45 19.39 19.10
N LEU A 201 0.27 20.28 19.76
CA LEU A 201 -0.15 20.81 21.07
C LEU A 201 -1.43 21.63 20.96
N ASP A 202 -1.56 22.51 19.95
CA ASP A 202 -2.77 23.29 19.71
C ASP A 202 -3.98 22.36 19.49
N TYR A 203 -3.80 21.25 18.75
CA TYR A 203 -4.86 20.26 18.56
C TYR A 203 -5.22 19.51 19.85
N LEU A 204 -4.22 19.08 20.61
CA LEU A 204 -4.44 18.23 21.80
C LEU A 204 -5.00 19.01 22.99
N ILE A 205 -4.55 20.24 23.18
CA ILE A 205 -4.85 21.06 24.37
C ILE A 205 -5.53 22.40 24.06
N GLY A 206 -5.72 22.70 22.78
CA GLY A 206 -6.47 23.88 22.33
C GLY A 206 -7.93 23.85 22.82
N PRO A 207 -8.60 24.99 22.84
CA PRO A 207 -9.95 25.15 23.40
C PRO A 207 -11.00 24.29 22.71
#